data_3f4a05c60bf6db1577ba6b0e39bed670
#
_entry.id   3f4a05c60bf6db1577ba6b0e39bed670
#
_cell.length_a   1.000
_cell.length_b   1.000
_cell.length_c   1.000
_cell.angle_alpha   90.00
_cell.angle_beta   90.00
_cell.angle_gamma   90.00
#
_symmetry.space_group_name_H-M   'P 1'
#
loop_
_entity.id
_entity.type
_entity.pdbx_description
1 polymer ?
#
loop_
_entity_poly.entity_id
_entity_poly.type
_entity_poly.pdbx_seq_one_letter_code
_entity_poly.pdbx_strand_id
1 'polypeptide(L)'
;MIVSIKGSGPPGYIVAFPVEHNQVSTAGVFNQVSDIKLDFAAVFINRTSLFLVDPSFGASILEINSDYTVTEKVHTVISSQSAVCWANYDVATNTAYAIDAGQPVVYTVDAITGALKGNFAADGSIGGLFDSAIGGRYMYSLALVNGVVVFDIREKKQIQFLNLTGFGKRQGYTGMALWP
;
A
#
# COMPACT_ATOMS: atom_id res chain seq x y z
N MET A 1 12.51 6.55 10.55
CA MET A 1 12.12 6.58 9.12
C MET A 1 12.36 5.19 8.53
N ILE A 2 11.48 4.72 7.67
CA ILE A 2 11.61 3.43 6.98
C ILE A 2 11.78 3.67 5.48
N VAL A 3 12.67 2.90 4.86
CA VAL A 3 12.85 2.85 3.42
C VAL A 3 12.76 1.39 2.99
N SER A 4 11.79 1.10 2.12
CA SER A 4 11.66 -0.18 1.43
C SER A 4 12.52 -0.15 0.18
N ILE A 5 13.32 -1.18 -0.03
CA ILE A 5 14.23 -1.28 -1.16
C ILE A 5 13.92 -2.57 -1.90
N LYS A 6 13.17 -2.42 -2.96
CA LYS A 6 12.87 -3.52 -3.87
C LYS A 6 14.14 -3.99 -4.56
N GLY A 7 14.50 -5.24 -4.35
CA GLY A 7 15.65 -5.83 -5.02
C GLY A 7 15.49 -5.87 -6.55
N SER A 8 16.59 -5.83 -7.28
CA SER A 8 16.61 -6.10 -8.74
C SER A 8 16.48 -7.60 -9.06
N GLY A 9 16.32 -8.40 -8.04
CA GLY A 9 16.01 -9.82 -7.92
C GLY A 9 15.80 -10.07 -6.41
N PRO A 10 15.07 -11.13 -6.02
CA PRO A 10 14.85 -11.38 -4.60
C PRO A 10 16.18 -11.57 -3.84
N PRO A 11 16.25 -11.14 -2.58
CA PRO A 11 15.18 -10.59 -1.78
C PRO A 11 15.16 -9.05 -1.72
N GLY A 12 13.96 -8.47 -1.53
CA GLY A 12 13.82 -7.10 -1.06
C GLY A 12 14.32 -6.93 0.37
N TYR A 13 14.52 -5.68 0.81
CA TYR A 13 14.93 -5.40 2.18
C TYR A 13 14.42 -4.04 2.67
N ILE A 14 14.40 -3.89 3.97
CA ILE A 14 13.91 -2.69 4.64
C ILE A 14 15.04 -2.06 5.44
N VAL A 15 15.24 -0.76 5.31
CA VAL A 15 16.19 -0.03 6.15
C VAL A 15 15.42 0.87 7.11
N ALA A 16 15.66 0.67 8.40
CA ALA A 16 15.11 1.51 9.46
C ALA A 16 16.15 2.52 9.92
N PHE A 17 15.81 3.80 9.83
CA PHE A 17 16.67 4.90 10.26
C PHE A 17 16.12 5.52 11.55
N PRO A 18 16.93 5.67 12.61
CA PRO A 18 16.59 6.51 13.75
C PRO A 18 16.26 7.95 13.30
N VAL A 19 15.32 8.57 13.97
CA VAL A 19 14.99 10.00 13.78
C VAL A 19 14.99 10.66 15.16
N GLU A 20 15.94 11.56 15.38
CA GLU A 20 16.10 12.28 16.63
C GLU A 20 16.21 13.78 16.35
N HIS A 21 15.52 14.57 17.14
CA HIS A 21 15.53 16.05 17.00
C HIS A 21 15.20 16.53 15.56
N ASN A 22 14.25 15.85 14.90
CA ASN A 22 13.86 16.08 13.50
C ASN A 22 14.97 15.83 12.47
N GLN A 23 16.01 15.10 12.83
CA GLN A 23 17.09 14.70 11.92
C GLN A 23 17.10 13.18 11.75
N VAL A 24 17.25 12.74 10.51
CA VAL A 24 17.40 11.33 10.17
C VAL A 24 18.87 10.94 10.36
N SER A 25 19.11 9.84 11.10
CA SER A 25 20.45 9.26 11.23
C SER A 25 21.02 8.89 9.86
N THR A 26 22.31 9.10 9.66
CA THR A 26 23.03 8.60 8.47
C THR A 26 23.31 7.09 8.54
N ALA A 27 23.18 6.48 9.71
CA ALA A 27 23.32 5.05 9.92
C ALA A 27 21.93 4.43 10.06
N GLY A 28 21.57 3.54 9.13
CA GLY A 28 20.34 2.75 9.17
C GLY A 28 20.60 1.31 9.56
N VAL A 29 19.60 0.65 10.16
CA VAL A 29 19.60 -0.78 10.41
C VAL A 29 19.00 -1.49 9.20
N PHE A 30 19.81 -2.33 8.60
CA PHE A 30 19.45 -3.12 7.43
C PHE A 30 18.70 -4.38 7.86
N ASN A 31 17.51 -4.59 7.30
CA ASN A 31 16.65 -5.72 7.64
C ASN A 31 16.28 -6.51 6.39
N GLN A 32 16.66 -7.76 6.36
CA GLN A 32 16.23 -8.72 5.36
C GLN A 32 15.19 -9.64 5.99
N VAL A 33 13.94 -9.47 5.59
CA VAL A 33 12.83 -10.31 6.04
C VAL A 33 12.64 -11.44 5.03
N SER A 34 12.73 -12.70 5.48
CA SER A 34 12.91 -13.87 4.61
C SER A 34 11.83 -14.05 3.53
N ASP A 35 10.59 -13.70 3.85
CA ASP A 35 9.46 -13.93 2.96
C ASP A 35 9.12 -12.73 2.06
N ILE A 36 9.74 -11.58 2.31
CA ILE A 36 9.59 -10.37 1.50
C ILE A 36 10.57 -10.43 0.32
N LYS A 37 10.02 -10.40 -0.90
CA LYS A 37 10.80 -10.55 -2.14
C LYS A 37 10.76 -9.31 -3.02
N LEU A 38 9.59 -8.71 -3.16
CA LEU A 38 9.33 -7.60 -4.08
C LEU A 38 8.63 -6.45 -3.36
N ASP A 39 8.98 -6.21 -2.10
CA ASP A 39 8.39 -5.16 -1.27
C ASP A 39 8.20 -3.86 -2.06
N PHE A 40 6.99 -3.33 -2.04
CA PHE A 40 6.65 -2.17 -2.85
C PHE A 40 6.23 -0.98 -1.98
N ALA A 41 4.98 -0.93 -1.56
CA ALA A 41 4.50 0.15 -0.72
C ALA A 41 4.28 -0.31 0.72
N ALA A 42 4.48 0.60 1.66
CA ALA A 42 4.20 0.38 3.07
C ALA A 42 3.51 1.59 3.68
N VAL A 43 2.64 1.35 4.65
CA VAL A 43 1.99 2.37 5.45
C VAL A 43 2.06 2.01 6.93
N PHE A 44 2.33 3.00 7.80
CA PHE A 44 2.25 2.79 9.23
C PHE A 44 0.79 2.58 9.67
N ILE A 45 0.53 1.47 10.37
CA ILE A 45 -0.77 1.18 10.96
C ILE A 45 -0.83 1.55 12.44
N ASN A 46 0.33 1.69 13.06
CA ASN A 46 0.55 2.30 14.38
C ASN A 46 2.00 2.80 14.49
N ARG A 47 2.47 3.12 15.71
CA ARG A 47 3.81 3.70 15.92
C ARG A 47 4.96 2.77 15.59
N THR A 48 4.76 1.45 15.66
CA THR A 48 5.81 0.42 15.50
C THR A 48 5.46 -0.61 14.43
N SER A 49 4.25 -0.60 13.88
CA SER A 49 3.85 -1.60 12.91
C SER A 49 3.58 -0.99 11.54
N LEU A 50 4.01 -1.71 10.52
CA LEU A 50 3.81 -1.40 9.10
C LEU A 50 2.90 -2.45 8.47
N PHE A 51 1.99 -2.00 7.63
CA PHE A 51 1.38 -2.83 6.61
C PHE A 51 2.16 -2.63 5.32
N LEU A 52 2.75 -3.70 4.80
CA LEU A 52 3.56 -3.71 3.60
C LEU A 52 2.90 -4.62 2.56
N VAL A 53 2.92 -4.20 1.29
CA VAL A 53 2.46 -5.03 0.17
C VAL A 53 3.63 -5.51 -0.67
N ASP A 54 3.52 -6.76 -1.10
CA ASP A 54 4.50 -7.44 -1.94
C ASP A 54 3.79 -8.19 -3.06
N PRO A 55 3.97 -7.81 -4.33
CA PRO A 55 3.29 -8.45 -5.46
C PRO A 55 3.71 -9.91 -5.67
N SER A 56 4.71 -10.44 -4.97
CA SER A 56 5.05 -11.86 -5.07
C SER A 56 4.11 -12.78 -4.28
N PHE A 57 3.38 -12.25 -3.27
CA PHE A 57 2.46 -13.06 -2.45
C PHE A 57 1.22 -12.31 -1.95
N GLY A 58 1.32 -11.01 -1.62
CA GLY A 58 0.20 -10.25 -1.08
C GLY A 58 0.62 -9.16 -0.10
N ALA A 59 0.51 -9.39 1.21
CA ALA A 59 0.82 -8.38 2.21
C ALA A 59 1.39 -8.97 3.51
N SER A 60 2.12 -8.14 4.26
CA SER A 60 2.65 -8.47 5.58
C SER A 60 2.35 -7.38 6.60
N ILE A 61 2.19 -7.78 7.85
CA ILE A 61 2.29 -6.87 8.99
C ILE A 61 3.67 -7.05 9.60
N LEU A 62 4.44 -5.98 9.63
CA LEU A 62 5.80 -5.93 10.13
C LEU A 62 5.85 -5.14 11.43
N GLU A 63 6.65 -5.58 12.38
CA GLU A 63 6.95 -4.87 13.62
C GLU A 63 8.36 -4.31 13.59
N ILE A 64 8.52 -3.06 13.95
CA ILE A 64 9.79 -2.39 14.14
C ILE A 64 10.13 -2.44 15.63
N ASN A 65 11.17 -3.16 15.98
CA ASN A 65 11.64 -3.32 17.34
C ASN A 65 12.39 -2.05 17.82
N SER A 66 12.65 -1.96 19.12
CA SER A 66 13.34 -0.82 19.73
C SER A 66 14.79 -0.63 19.26
N ASP A 67 15.42 -1.69 18.76
CA ASP A 67 16.74 -1.70 18.16
C ASP A 67 16.73 -1.48 16.64
N TYR A 68 15.56 -1.10 16.09
CA TYR A 68 15.31 -0.89 14.66
C TYR A 68 15.39 -2.15 13.78
N THR A 69 15.46 -3.34 14.40
CA THR A 69 15.23 -4.56 13.63
C THR A 69 13.75 -4.68 13.25
N VAL A 70 13.48 -5.32 12.11
CA VAL A 70 12.13 -5.53 11.59
C VAL A 70 11.80 -7.01 11.57
N THR A 71 10.66 -7.38 12.14
CA THR A 71 10.17 -8.77 12.17
C THR A 71 8.80 -8.87 11.51
N GLU A 72 8.59 -9.92 10.71
CA GLU A 72 7.27 -10.22 10.19
C GLU A 72 6.39 -10.83 11.28
N LYS A 73 5.25 -10.22 11.54
CA LYS A 73 4.25 -10.71 12.50
C LYS A 73 3.18 -11.54 11.82
N VAL A 74 2.78 -11.11 10.62
CA VAL A 74 1.73 -11.78 9.86
C VAL A 74 2.11 -11.77 8.39
N HIS A 75 1.96 -12.93 7.75
CA HIS A 75 2.10 -13.13 6.32
C HIS A 75 0.72 -13.42 5.72
N THR A 76 0.25 -12.56 4.82
CA THR A 76 -1.08 -12.66 4.21
C THR A 76 -0.97 -12.94 2.72
N VAL A 77 -1.26 -14.18 2.33
CA VAL A 77 -1.30 -14.55 0.91
C VAL A 77 -2.60 -14.07 0.28
N ILE A 78 -2.48 -13.33 -0.82
CA ILE A 78 -3.61 -12.87 -1.65
C ILE A 78 -3.52 -13.58 -3.00
N SER A 79 -4.03 -14.80 -3.07
CA SER A 79 -3.87 -15.67 -4.24
C SER A 79 -4.56 -15.15 -5.51
N SER A 80 -5.55 -14.26 -5.38
CA SER A 80 -6.28 -13.66 -6.50
C SER A 80 -5.67 -12.34 -7.00
N GLN A 81 -4.59 -11.86 -6.39
CA GLN A 81 -3.91 -10.63 -6.81
C GLN A 81 -3.14 -10.81 -8.13
N SER A 82 -3.02 -9.73 -8.88
CA SER A 82 -2.18 -9.67 -10.07
C SER A 82 -0.86 -8.94 -9.80
N ALA A 83 -0.92 -7.80 -9.13
CA ALA A 83 0.25 -7.02 -8.74
C ALA A 83 -0.12 -6.02 -7.63
N VAL A 84 -0.29 -6.46 -6.39
CA VAL A 84 -0.51 -5.54 -5.27
C VAL A 84 0.76 -4.72 -5.02
N CYS A 85 0.71 -3.45 -5.41
CA CYS A 85 1.85 -2.54 -5.35
C CYS A 85 1.64 -1.36 -4.40
N TRP A 86 0.40 -0.98 -4.09
CA TRP A 86 0.10 0.19 -3.28
C TRP A 86 -0.63 -0.18 -2.00
N ALA A 87 -0.35 0.57 -0.95
CA ALA A 87 -0.90 0.32 0.38
C ALA A 87 -1.56 1.58 0.93
N ASN A 88 -2.66 1.40 1.66
CA ASN A 88 -3.29 2.47 2.42
C ASN A 88 -3.89 1.91 3.72
N TYR A 89 -4.25 2.80 4.65
CA TYR A 89 -4.79 2.42 5.94
C TYR A 89 -5.89 3.38 6.40
N ASP A 90 -7.02 2.83 6.82
CA ASP A 90 -8.10 3.57 7.44
C ASP A 90 -8.09 3.31 8.95
N VAL A 91 -7.64 4.29 9.70
CA VAL A 91 -7.56 4.24 11.16
C VAL A 91 -8.94 4.09 11.81
N ALA A 92 -9.99 4.63 11.20
CA ALA A 92 -11.34 4.61 11.77
C ALA A 92 -11.97 3.20 11.79
N THR A 93 -11.58 2.32 10.86
CA THR A 93 -12.06 0.93 10.79
C THR A 93 -10.98 -0.10 11.05
N ASN A 94 -9.75 0.36 11.29
CA ASN A 94 -8.59 -0.50 11.43
C ASN A 94 -8.43 -1.47 10.24
N THR A 95 -8.66 -0.95 9.03
CA THR A 95 -8.58 -1.71 7.79
C THR A 95 -7.41 -1.23 6.95
N ALA A 96 -6.52 -2.14 6.61
CA ALA A 96 -5.48 -1.93 5.64
C ALA A 96 -5.96 -2.34 4.24
N TYR A 97 -5.49 -1.64 3.24
CA TYR A 97 -5.86 -1.84 1.84
C TYR A 97 -4.62 -2.17 1.01
N ALA A 98 -4.66 -3.32 0.33
CA ALA A 98 -3.70 -3.68 -0.70
C ALA A 98 -4.32 -3.41 -2.07
N ILE A 99 -3.69 -2.53 -2.84
CA ILE A 99 -4.23 -1.98 -4.08
C ILE A 99 -3.48 -2.58 -5.25
N ASP A 100 -4.22 -3.14 -6.20
CA ASP A 100 -3.66 -3.96 -7.28
C ASP A 100 -3.41 -3.12 -8.54
N ALA A 101 -2.15 -3.04 -8.96
CA ALA A 101 -1.75 -2.33 -10.16
C ALA A 101 -1.99 -3.11 -11.46
N GLY A 102 -2.21 -4.43 -11.36
CA GLY A 102 -2.48 -5.29 -12.51
C GLY A 102 -3.96 -5.49 -12.82
N GLN A 103 -4.85 -5.11 -11.88
CA GLN A 103 -6.30 -5.21 -12.02
C GLN A 103 -7.02 -4.17 -11.15
N PRO A 104 -8.29 -3.82 -11.45
CA PRO A 104 -8.97 -2.73 -10.75
C PRO A 104 -9.55 -3.17 -9.39
N VAL A 105 -8.75 -3.82 -8.54
CA VAL A 105 -9.17 -4.43 -7.29
C VAL A 105 -8.43 -3.84 -6.10
N VAL A 106 -9.17 -3.64 -5.01
CA VAL A 106 -8.65 -3.27 -3.70
C VAL A 106 -8.98 -4.39 -2.72
N TYR A 107 -7.98 -5.00 -2.13
CA TYR A 107 -8.13 -6.01 -1.08
C TYR A 107 -8.17 -5.35 0.29
N THR A 108 -9.03 -5.86 1.16
CA THR A 108 -9.20 -5.38 2.54
C THR A 108 -8.62 -6.38 3.51
N VAL A 109 -7.73 -5.91 4.36
CA VAL A 109 -7.01 -6.72 5.36
C VAL A 109 -7.26 -6.13 6.74
N ASP A 110 -7.50 -6.97 7.71
CA ASP A 110 -7.54 -6.55 9.12
C ASP A 110 -6.14 -6.13 9.57
N ALA A 111 -5.97 -4.88 9.99
CA ALA A 111 -4.66 -4.34 10.31
C ALA A 111 -4.07 -4.86 11.64
N ILE A 112 -4.84 -5.61 12.45
CA ILE A 112 -4.36 -6.24 13.68
C ILE A 112 -3.96 -7.68 13.40
N THR A 113 -4.87 -8.43 12.78
CA THR A 113 -4.73 -9.89 12.63
C THR A 113 -4.11 -10.31 11.31
N GLY A 114 -4.04 -9.40 10.32
CA GLY A 114 -3.66 -9.68 8.95
C GLY A 114 -4.70 -10.50 8.17
N ALA A 115 -5.86 -10.78 8.73
CA ALA A 115 -6.88 -11.57 8.05
C ALA A 115 -7.41 -10.86 6.80
N LEU A 116 -7.41 -11.53 5.67
CA LEU A 116 -8.03 -11.05 4.44
C LEU A 116 -9.56 -11.00 4.65
N LYS A 117 -10.14 -9.79 4.59
CA LYS A 117 -11.58 -9.54 4.81
C LYS A 117 -12.41 -9.55 3.51
N GLY A 118 -11.76 -9.68 2.35
CA GLY A 118 -12.36 -9.64 1.04
C GLY A 118 -11.79 -8.54 0.16
N ASN A 119 -12.55 -8.13 -0.83
CA ASN A 119 -12.13 -7.11 -1.79
C ASN A 119 -13.34 -6.32 -2.32
N PHE A 120 -13.05 -5.26 -3.03
CA PHE A 120 -13.98 -4.56 -3.92
C PHE A 120 -13.23 -4.09 -5.17
N ALA A 121 -13.97 -3.82 -6.23
CA ALA A 121 -13.38 -3.51 -7.52
C ALA A 121 -13.98 -2.25 -8.14
N ALA A 122 -13.20 -1.61 -9.01
CA ALA A 122 -13.70 -0.65 -9.97
C ALA A 122 -14.24 -1.37 -11.21
N ASP A 123 -14.85 -0.62 -12.11
CA ASP A 123 -15.24 -1.09 -13.42
C ASP A 123 -14.05 -1.72 -14.17
N GLY A 124 -14.25 -2.85 -14.82
CA GLY A 124 -13.19 -3.60 -15.47
C GLY A 124 -12.45 -2.83 -16.58
N SER A 125 -13.07 -1.78 -17.15
CA SER A 125 -12.44 -0.90 -18.13
C SER A 125 -11.33 -0.01 -17.54
N ILE A 126 -11.25 0.09 -16.21
CA ILE A 126 -10.27 0.92 -15.48
C ILE A 126 -8.84 0.33 -15.57
N GLY A 127 -8.71 -0.98 -15.69
CA GLY A 127 -7.42 -1.68 -15.63
C GLY A 127 -6.89 -1.77 -14.21
N GLY A 128 -5.63 -1.40 -13.98
CA GLY A 128 -5.03 -1.40 -12.63
C GLY A 128 -5.29 -0.14 -11.84
N LEU A 129 -5.06 -0.22 -10.53
CA LEU A 129 -5.12 0.89 -9.59
C LEU A 129 -3.71 1.19 -9.04
N PHE A 130 -3.43 2.45 -8.79
CA PHE A 130 -2.11 2.90 -8.35
C PHE A 130 -2.22 3.69 -7.04
N ASP A 131 -1.35 4.67 -6.85
CA ASP A 131 -1.32 5.49 -5.65
C ASP A 131 -2.70 5.99 -5.25
N SER A 132 -2.93 6.06 -3.95
CA SER A 132 -4.24 6.37 -3.40
C SER A 132 -4.16 7.20 -2.14
N ALA A 133 -5.25 7.90 -1.84
CA ALA A 133 -5.42 8.62 -0.60
C ALA A 133 -6.83 8.39 -0.04
N ILE A 134 -6.96 8.38 1.28
CA ILE A 134 -8.25 8.24 1.98
C ILE A 134 -8.62 9.57 2.62
N GLY A 135 -9.85 10.02 2.37
CA GLY A 135 -10.49 11.16 3.00
C GLY A 135 -11.86 10.79 3.56
N GLY A 136 -11.96 10.68 4.88
CA GLY A 136 -13.19 10.25 5.54
C GLY A 136 -13.61 8.83 5.12
N ARG A 137 -14.76 8.71 4.44
CA ARG A 137 -15.25 7.41 3.93
C ARG A 137 -14.88 7.12 2.47
N TYR A 138 -14.07 7.96 1.86
CA TYR A 138 -13.76 7.82 0.44
C TYR A 138 -12.28 7.52 0.23
N MET A 139 -12.01 6.58 -0.68
CA MET A 139 -10.68 6.33 -1.22
C MET A 139 -10.64 6.83 -2.65
N TYR A 140 -9.61 7.58 -2.95
CA TYR A 140 -9.29 8.06 -4.28
C TYR A 140 -8.08 7.29 -4.77
N SER A 141 -8.12 6.73 -5.96
CA SER A 141 -6.99 5.97 -6.52
C SER A 141 -6.75 6.36 -7.97
N LEU A 142 -5.49 6.59 -8.30
CA LEU A 142 -5.06 6.74 -9.69
C LEU A 142 -5.34 5.44 -10.44
N ALA A 143 -5.86 5.55 -11.67
CA ALA A 143 -6.20 4.40 -12.51
C ALA A 143 -5.19 4.20 -13.63
N LEU A 144 -5.08 2.98 -14.16
CA LEU A 144 -4.27 2.68 -15.35
C LEU A 144 -4.77 3.47 -16.56
N VAL A 145 -6.09 3.58 -16.71
CA VAL A 145 -6.70 4.57 -17.61
C VAL A 145 -6.51 5.97 -17.03
N ASN A 146 -6.57 6.98 -17.87
CA ASN A 146 -6.24 8.36 -17.51
C ASN A 146 -7.29 9.01 -16.59
N GLY A 147 -7.25 8.69 -15.30
CA GLY A 147 -8.25 9.20 -14.36
C GLY A 147 -8.00 8.81 -12.90
N VAL A 148 -8.97 9.20 -12.08
CA VAL A 148 -9.07 8.84 -10.66
C VAL A 148 -10.38 8.10 -10.42
N VAL A 149 -10.29 6.95 -9.80
CA VAL A 149 -11.44 6.22 -9.28
C VAL A 149 -11.73 6.70 -7.86
N VAL A 150 -12.98 6.94 -7.55
CA VAL A 150 -13.44 7.21 -6.18
C VAL A 150 -14.27 6.04 -5.69
N PHE A 151 -13.85 5.49 -4.57
CA PHE A 151 -14.59 4.43 -3.87
C PHE A 151 -15.23 4.97 -2.60
N ASP A 152 -16.43 4.53 -2.31
CA ASP A 152 -16.99 4.52 -0.97
C ASP A 152 -16.48 3.26 -0.26
N ILE A 153 -15.54 3.42 0.68
CA ILE A 153 -14.90 2.28 1.35
C ILE A 153 -15.80 1.61 2.40
N ARG A 154 -16.89 2.25 2.82
CA ARG A 154 -17.89 1.67 3.72
C ARG A 154 -18.84 0.77 2.94
N GLU A 155 -19.30 1.24 1.78
CA GLU A 155 -20.17 0.49 0.87
C GLU A 155 -19.39 -0.48 -0.04
N LYS A 156 -18.03 -0.37 -0.04
CA LYS A 156 -17.13 -1.20 -0.85
C LYS A 156 -17.48 -1.16 -2.35
N LYS A 157 -17.72 0.04 -2.87
CA LYS A 157 -18.11 0.23 -4.27
C LYS A 157 -17.50 1.49 -4.87
N GLN A 158 -17.27 1.44 -6.17
CA GLN A 158 -16.97 2.63 -6.96
C GLN A 158 -18.21 3.55 -7.00
N ILE A 159 -18.00 4.84 -6.77
CA ILE A 159 -19.05 5.86 -6.84
C ILE A 159 -18.79 6.90 -7.94
N GLN A 160 -17.54 7.04 -8.37
CA GLN A 160 -17.17 8.01 -9.40
C GLN A 160 -15.93 7.55 -10.17
N PHE A 161 -15.83 7.98 -11.41
CA PHE A 161 -14.58 8.02 -12.17
C PHE A 161 -14.38 9.45 -12.68
N LEU A 162 -13.27 10.07 -12.28
CA LEU A 162 -12.87 11.39 -12.77
C LEU A 162 -11.89 11.20 -13.94
N ASN A 163 -12.33 11.53 -15.15
CA ASN A 163 -11.50 11.46 -16.34
C ASN A 163 -10.51 12.64 -16.40
N LEU A 164 -9.22 12.33 -16.52
CA LEU A 164 -8.13 13.31 -16.59
C LEU A 164 -7.50 13.44 -17.98
N THR A 165 -8.12 12.90 -19.02
CA THR A 165 -7.56 12.89 -20.39
C THR A 165 -7.20 14.30 -20.89
N GLY A 166 -7.93 15.33 -20.47
CA GLY A 166 -7.66 16.73 -20.82
C GLY A 166 -6.44 17.35 -20.11
N PHE A 167 -5.87 16.69 -19.11
CA PHE A 167 -4.80 17.24 -18.25
C PHE A 167 -3.41 16.62 -18.54
N GLY A 168 -3.30 15.72 -19.50
CA GLY A 168 -2.03 15.11 -19.87
C GLY A 168 -2.10 13.61 -20.12
N LYS A 169 -0.93 12.99 -20.32
CA LYS A 169 -0.82 11.54 -20.54
C LYS A 169 -0.76 10.80 -19.21
N ARG A 170 -1.33 9.58 -19.16
CA ARG A 170 -1.35 8.74 -17.95
C ARG A 170 0.03 8.56 -17.30
N GLN A 171 1.08 8.41 -18.08
CA GLN A 171 2.45 8.23 -17.58
C GLN A 171 2.99 9.42 -16.78
N GLY A 172 2.34 10.57 -16.86
CA GLY A 172 2.67 11.75 -16.05
C GLY A 172 2.07 11.75 -14.64
N TYR A 173 1.15 10.83 -14.31
CA TYR A 173 0.51 10.76 -12.99
C TYR A 173 1.11 9.60 -12.19
N THR A 174 1.98 9.90 -11.25
CA THR A 174 2.72 8.90 -10.46
C THR A 174 2.34 8.87 -8.99
N GLY A 175 1.77 9.95 -8.46
CA GLY A 175 1.35 10.05 -7.08
C GLY A 175 0.18 11.02 -6.91
N MET A 176 -0.48 10.93 -5.76
CA MET A 176 -1.57 11.82 -5.40
C MET A 176 -1.57 12.13 -3.90
N ALA A 177 -2.16 13.26 -3.54
CA ALA A 177 -2.44 13.64 -2.16
C ALA A 177 -3.80 14.34 -2.09
N LEU A 178 -4.49 14.19 -0.98
CA LEU A 178 -5.70 14.95 -0.69
C LEU A 178 -5.34 16.22 0.07
N TRP A 179 -5.97 17.31 -0.32
CA TRP A 179 -6.00 18.53 0.48
C TRP A 179 -7.15 18.40 1.49
N PRO A 180 -6.91 18.51 2.83
CA PRO A 180 -7.94 18.39 3.85
C PRO A 180 -8.85 19.63 3.89
#